data_bdb72259561167ab8f6dda24c7c29dbf
#
_entry.id   bdb72259561167ab8f6dda24c7c29dbf
#
_cell.length_a   1.000
_cell.length_b   1.000
_cell.length_c   1.000
_cell.angle_alpha   90.00
_cell.angle_beta   90.00
_cell.angle_gamma   90.00
#
_symmetry.space_group_name_H-M   'P 1'
#
loop_
_entity.id
_entity.type
_entity.pdbx_description
1 polymer ?
#
loop_
_entity_poly.entity_id
_entity_poly.type
_entity_poly.pdbx_seq_one_letter_code
_entity_poly.pdbx_strand_id
1 'polypeptide(L)'
;MTALMVGVNAGAVAEVLLGVLLSVSAWLGLSLPFAAAHLEFWGARRGRPEDRETGRILAGAAVCNLIGIAASAAGLLALNLARHPEALLPPLIWMAPVWFWAWLGGAGYAGLVLLVQSEAGWLARRPGLRAACAAAAGGLALFLAAAWGAGAAAIENPSVWPLLPESPWAAFGLRGAVLFAVHHALSAGAAGGVAVMLAGRRAFRWESAVPLSSGARVSTWKR
;
A
#
# COMPACT_ATOMS: atom_id res chain seq x y z
N MET A 1 -17.02 25.12 -39.40
CA MET A 1 -16.22 24.17 -38.62
C MET A 1 -15.93 24.83 -37.27
N THR A 2 -16.82 24.67 -36.30
CA THR A 2 -16.65 25.20 -34.95
C THR A 2 -15.77 24.20 -34.19
N ALA A 3 -14.51 24.59 -33.93
CA ALA A 3 -13.61 23.80 -33.09
C ALA A 3 -14.23 23.70 -31.70
N LEU A 4 -14.64 22.51 -31.31
CA LEU A 4 -15.03 22.20 -29.95
C LEU A 4 -13.76 22.29 -29.10
N MET A 5 -13.45 23.47 -28.58
CA MET A 5 -12.49 23.64 -27.51
C MET A 5 -13.11 22.98 -26.27
N VAL A 6 -12.86 21.71 -26.08
CA VAL A 6 -13.12 21.06 -24.80
C VAL A 6 -12.14 21.69 -23.82
N GLY A 7 -12.62 22.71 -23.09
CA GLY A 7 -11.86 23.29 -22.00
C GLY A 7 -11.62 22.21 -20.96
N VAL A 8 -10.39 21.69 -20.89
CA VAL A 8 -10.02 20.70 -19.88
C VAL A 8 -10.15 21.37 -18.52
N ASN A 9 -11.13 20.95 -17.73
CA ASN A 9 -11.34 21.44 -16.38
C ASN A 9 -10.16 21.00 -15.49
N ALA A 10 -9.33 21.95 -15.05
CA ALA A 10 -8.15 21.68 -14.22
C ALA A 10 -8.47 20.85 -12.97
N GLY A 11 -9.67 21.04 -12.38
CA GLY A 11 -10.13 20.23 -11.26
C GLY A 11 -10.40 18.77 -11.63
N ALA A 12 -10.95 18.51 -12.81
CA ALA A 12 -11.15 17.12 -13.28
C ALA A 12 -9.81 16.44 -13.56
N VAL A 13 -8.84 17.16 -14.13
CA VAL A 13 -7.47 16.63 -14.32
C VAL A 13 -6.82 16.31 -12.98
N ALA A 14 -6.91 17.20 -12.00
CA ALA A 14 -6.37 16.98 -10.66
C ALA A 14 -6.99 15.75 -9.98
N GLU A 15 -8.31 15.55 -10.11
CA GLU A 15 -9.02 14.40 -9.57
C GLU A 15 -8.54 13.08 -10.19
N VAL A 16 -8.38 13.03 -11.51
CA VAL A 16 -7.86 11.85 -12.20
C VAL A 16 -6.41 11.57 -11.77
N LEU A 17 -5.55 12.57 -11.73
CA LEU A 17 -4.15 12.40 -11.32
C LEU A 17 -4.02 11.93 -9.89
N LEU A 18 -4.77 12.52 -8.95
CA LEU A 18 -4.79 12.08 -7.54
C LEU A 18 -5.37 10.68 -7.40
N GLY A 19 -6.41 10.33 -8.15
CA GLY A 19 -7.01 9.00 -8.17
C GLY A 19 -6.03 7.94 -8.68
N VAL A 20 -5.31 8.21 -9.77
CA VAL A 20 -4.25 7.32 -10.28
C VAL A 20 -3.12 7.18 -9.27
N LEU A 21 -2.65 8.28 -8.69
CA LEU A 21 -1.58 8.27 -7.69
C LEU A 21 -1.99 7.46 -6.45
N LEU A 22 -3.22 7.65 -5.96
CA LEU A 22 -3.76 6.89 -4.83
C LEU A 22 -3.86 5.40 -5.16
N SER A 23 -4.35 5.04 -6.35
CA SER A 23 -4.49 3.64 -6.76
C SER A 23 -3.14 2.94 -6.83
N VAL A 24 -2.15 3.55 -7.50
CA VAL A 24 -0.79 3.01 -7.60
C VAL A 24 -0.15 2.89 -6.21
N SER A 25 -0.28 3.92 -5.39
CA SER A 25 0.25 3.91 -4.02
C SER A 25 -0.45 2.85 -3.14
N ALA A 26 -1.76 2.65 -3.29
CA ALA A 26 -2.49 1.62 -2.58
C ALA A 26 -2.05 0.20 -3.00
N TRP A 27 -1.84 -0.06 -4.30
CA TRP A 27 -1.32 -1.33 -4.79
C TRP A 27 0.09 -1.62 -4.27
N LEU A 28 0.97 -0.63 -4.28
CA LEU A 28 2.31 -0.75 -3.70
C LEU A 28 2.24 -0.91 -2.17
N GLY A 29 1.36 -0.17 -1.49
CA GLY A 29 1.14 -0.28 -0.05
C GLY A 29 0.70 -1.68 0.39
N LEU A 30 -0.09 -2.36 -0.43
CA LEU A 30 -0.49 -3.75 -0.18
C LEU A 30 0.63 -4.73 -0.52
N SER A 31 1.29 -4.58 -1.67
CA SER A 31 2.23 -5.58 -2.19
C SER A 31 3.61 -5.52 -1.58
N LEU A 32 4.16 -4.33 -1.31
CA LEU A 32 5.53 -4.18 -0.82
C LEU A 32 5.77 -4.87 0.54
N PRO A 33 4.88 -4.73 1.56
CA PRO A 33 5.05 -5.43 2.82
C PRO A 33 5.00 -6.96 2.67
N PHE A 34 4.09 -7.49 1.85
CA PHE A 34 4.02 -8.95 1.60
C PHE A 34 5.26 -9.46 0.87
N ALA A 35 5.74 -8.75 -0.15
CA ALA A 35 6.95 -9.12 -0.87
C ALA A 35 8.18 -9.06 0.04
N ALA A 36 8.29 -8.02 0.87
CA ALA A 36 9.35 -7.91 1.87
C ALA A 36 9.30 -9.06 2.88
N ALA A 37 8.10 -9.38 3.41
CA ALA A 37 7.91 -10.51 4.33
C ALA A 37 8.36 -11.84 3.71
N HIS A 38 7.96 -12.09 2.47
CA HIS A 38 8.32 -13.31 1.75
C HIS A 38 9.84 -13.44 1.57
N LEU A 39 10.49 -12.38 1.10
CA LEU A 39 11.93 -12.39 0.86
C LEU A 39 12.74 -12.46 2.16
N GLU A 40 12.35 -11.77 3.21
CA GLU A 40 12.97 -11.87 4.53
C GLU A 40 12.88 -13.30 5.08
N PHE A 41 11.70 -13.93 5.00
CA PHE A 41 11.48 -15.27 5.52
C PHE A 41 12.28 -16.32 4.76
N TRP A 42 12.17 -16.32 3.42
CA TRP A 42 12.86 -17.31 2.60
C TRP A 42 14.35 -17.07 2.49
N GLY A 43 14.79 -15.81 2.44
CA GLY A 43 16.20 -15.42 2.47
C GLY A 43 16.88 -15.89 3.76
N ALA A 44 16.19 -15.75 4.91
CA ALA A 44 16.69 -16.26 6.18
C ALA A 44 16.78 -17.80 6.21
N ARG A 45 15.75 -18.51 5.68
CA ARG A 45 15.74 -19.99 5.64
C ARG A 45 16.74 -20.61 4.69
N ARG A 46 16.97 -19.96 3.54
CA ARG A 46 17.85 -20.46 2.48
C ARG A 46 19.28 -19.95 2.59
N GLY A 47 19.56 -19.07 3.57
CA GLY A 47 20.87 -18.45 3.75
C GLY A 47 21.27 -17.54 2.59
N ARG A 48 20.28 -16.90 1.93
CA ARG A 48 20.49 -15.99 0.79
C ARG A 48 20.48 -14.55 1.24
N PRO A 49 21.65 -13.89 1.40
CA PRO A 49 21.73 -12.50 1.84
C PRO A 49 21.10 -11.52 0.83
N GLU A 50 21.18 -11.82 -0.47
CA GLU A 50 20.62 -11.02 -1.56
C GLU A 50 19.08 -10.91 -1.47
N ASP A 51 18.38 -12.00 -1.09
CA ASP A 51 16.94 -11.99 -0.88
C ASP A 51 16.56 -11.07 0.29
N ARG A 52 17.35 -11.11 1.38
CA ARG A 52 17.14 -10.25 2.55
C ARG A 52 17.40 -8.78 2.22
N GLU A 53 18.42 -8.48 1.43
CA GLU A 53 18.71 -7.11 1.00
C GLU A 53 17.59 -6.57 0.10
N THR A 54 17.11 -7.39 -0.83
CA THR A 54 15.95 -7.06 -1.66
C THR A 54 14.71 -6.78 -0.79
N GLY A 55 14.46 -7.60 0.24
CA GLY A 55 13.38 -7.39 1.20
C GLY A 55 13.49 -6.05 1.94
N ARG A 56 14.70 -5.65 2.34
CA ARG A 56 14.95 -4.34 2.97
C ARG A 56 14.67 -3.17 2.03
N ILE A 57 15.10 -3.26 0.77
CA ILE A 57 14.81 -2.25 -0.25
C ILE A 57 13.30 -2.06 -0.41
N LEU A 58 12.55 -3.17 -0.48
CA LEU A 58 11.09 -3.13 -0.58
C LEU A 58 10.42 -2.55 0.67
N ALA A 59 10.92 -2.89 1.87
CA ALA A 59 10.42 -2.30 3.10
C ALA A 59 10.69 -0.78 3.15
N GLY A 60 11.87 -0.32 2.70
CA GLY A 60 12.17 1.11 2.55
C GLY A 60 11.24 1.81 1.55
N ALA A 61 10.98 1.17 0.42
CA ALA A 61 10.03 1.68 -0.57
C ALA A 61 8.60 1.78 0.01
N ALA A 62 8.19 0.83 0.87
CA ALA A 62 6.90 0.89 1.55
C ALA A 62 6.79 2.11 2.48
N VAL A 63 7.87 2.47 3.21
CA VAL A 63 7.91 3.70 4.03
C VAL A 63 7.72 4.95 3.17
N CYS A 64 8.48 5.07 2.07
CA CYS A 64 8.33 6.21 1.17
C CYS A 64 6.93 6.30 0.57
N ASN A 65 6.31 5.14 0.29
CA ASN A 65 4.97 5.06 -0.27
C ASN A 65 3.87 5.54 0.70
N LEU A 66 4.11 5.50 2.04
CA LEU A 66 3.18 6.06 3.02
C LEU A 66 2.86 7.54 2.75
N ILE A 67 3.87 8.32 2.35
CA ILE A 67 3.69 9.73 1.99
C ILE A 67 2.78 9.83 0.76
N GLY A 68 3.01 8.99 -0.24
CA GLY A 68 2.18 8.95 -1.46
C GLY A 68 0.72 8.64 -1.15
N ILE A 69 0.45 7.62 -0.30
CA ILE A 69 -0.90 7.27 0.14
C ILE A 69 -1.54 8.44 0.89
N ALA A 70 -0.86 8.99 1.91
CA ALA A 70 -1.41 10.05 2.74
C ALA A 70 -1.72 11.32 1.92
N ALA A 71 -0.79 11.76 1.09
CA ALA A 71 -0.94 12.97 0.28
C ALA A 71 -2.06 12.82 -0.77
N SER A 72 -2.09 11.69 -1.48
CA SER A 72 -3.09 11.48 -2.53
C SER A 72 -4.49 11.26 -1.94
N ALA A 73 -4.62 10.52 -0.83
CA ALA A 73 -5.90 10.33 -0.15
C ALA A 73 -6.46 11.64 0.41
N ALA A 74 -5.62 12.43 1.12
CA ALA A 74 -6.02 13.72 1.66
C ALA A 74 -6.40 14.72 0.54
N GLY A 75 -5.59 14.79 -0.52
CA GLY A 75 -5.86 15.66 -1.67
C GLY A 75 -7.14 15.30 -2.40
N LEU A 76 -7.38 14.01 -2.64
CA LEU A 76 -8.59 13.53 -3.29
C LEU A 76 -9.84 13.78 -2.42
N LEU A 77 -9.75 13.51 -1.12
CA LEU A 77 -10.84 13.77 -0.18
C LEU A 77 -11.18 15.27 -0.13
N ALA A 78 -10.18 16.15 0.00
CA ALA A 78 -10.37 17.59 0.04
C ALA A 78 -11.00 18.12 -1.26
N LEU A 79 -10.52 17.65 -2.42
CA LEU A 79 -11.05 18.05 -3.72
C LEU A 79 -12.51 17.62 -3.90
N ASN A 80 -12.84 16.38 -3.52
CA ASN A 80 -14.20 15.87 -3.65
C ASN A 80 -15.16 16.53 -2.65
N LEU A 81 -14.73 16.81 -1.41
CA LEU A 81 -15.52 17.56 -0.44
C LEU A 81 -15.81 18.99 -0.92
N ALA A 82 -14.86 19.63 -1.59
CA ALA A 82 -15.05 20.97 -2.13
C ALA A 82 -16.02 21.00 -3.32
N ARG A 83 -16.09 19.90 -4.10
CA ARG A 83 -16.90 19.85 -5.34
C ARG A 83 -18.26 19.18 -5.17
N HIS A 84 -18.35 18.18 -4.31
CA HIS A 84 -19.52 17.31 -4.18
C HIS A 84 -19.83 16.98 -2.71
N PRO A 85 -19.98 18.01 -1.82
CA PRO A 85 -20.21 17.77 -0.39
C PRO A 85 -21.49 16.98 -0.13
N GLU A 86 -22.53 17.19 -0.92
CA GLU A 86 -23.82 16.53 -0.79
C GLU A 86 -23.76 15.02 -1.04
N ALA A 87 -22.82 14.56 -1.87
CA ALA A 87 -22.63 13.14 -2.16
C ALA A 87 -21.69 12.45 -1.17
N LEU A 88 -20.73 13.21 -0.59
CA LEU A 88 -19.72 12.63 0.30
C LEU A 88 -20.09 12.68 1.77
N LEU A 89 -20.67 13.78 2.24
CA LEU A 89 -20.91 13.98 3.67
C LEU A 89 -21.81 12.90 4.30
N PRO A 90 -22.94 12.47 3.69
CA PRO A 90 -23.79 11.45 4.29
C PRO A 90 -23.06 10.14 4.53
N PRO A 91 -22.39 9.49 3.53
CA PRO A 91 -21.64 8.26 3.78
C PRO A 91 -20.48 8.43 4.76
N LEU A 92 -19.79 9.58 4.74
CA LEU A 92 -18.71 9.84 5.70
C LEU A 92 -19.22 9.85 7.15
N ILE A 93 -20.37 10.49 7.39
CA ILE A 93 -20.96 10.59 8.74
C ILE A 93 -21.52 9.23 9.17
N TRP A 94 -22.31 8.59 8.33
CA TRP A 94 -22.99 7.33 8.68
C TRP A 94 -22.05 6.12 8.76
N MET A 95 -20.94 6.15 8.02
CA MET A 95 -19.87 5.16 8.12
C MET A 95 -18.76 5.55 9.12
N ALA A 96 -19.00 6.50 10.01
CA ALA A 96 -18.00 6.95 10.98
C ALA A 96 -17.31 5.80 11.76
N PRO A 97 -18.01 4.74 12.22
CA PRO A 97 -17.34 3.59 12.85
C PRO A 97 -16.37 2.88 11.93
N VAL A 98 -16.68 2.74 10.64
CA VAL A 98 -15.81 2.11 9.64
C VAL A 98 -14.56 2.98 9.45
N TRP A 99 -14.73 4.30 9.33
CA TRP A 99 -13.61 5.24 9.18
C TRP A 99 -12.73 5.29 10.42
N PHE A 100 -13.30 5.21 11.62
CA PHE A 100 -12.52 5.12 12.85
C PHE A 100 -11.58 3.90 12.84
N TRP A 101 -12.10 2.72 12.49
CA TRP A 101 -11.28 1.52 12.38
C TRP A 101 -10.29 1.58 11.22
N ALA A 102 -10.66 2.22 10.11
CA ALA A 102 -9.74 2.46 9.00
C ALA A 102 -8.57 3.37 9.41
N TRP A 103 -8.82 4.45 10.15
CA TRP A 103 -7.78 5.31 10.69
C TRP A 103 -6.84 4.57 11.65
N LEU A 104 -7.41 3.79 12.56
CA LEU A 104 -6.63 2.96 13.48
C LEU A 104 -5.80 1.90 12.73
N GLY A 105 -6.40 1.27 11.73
CA GLY A 105 -5.71 0.33 10.85
C GLY A 105 -4.59 1.00 10.04
N GLY A 106 -4.80 2.23 9.57
CA GLY A 106 -3.78 3.05 8.89
C GLY A 106 -2.60 3.38 9.79
N ALA A 107 -2.87 3.79 11.03
CA ALA A 107 -1.82 4.02 12.03
C ALA A 107 -1.04 2.73 12.35
N GLY A 108 -1.75 1.61 12.51
CA GLY A 108 -1.15 0.29 12.71
C GLY A 108 -0.29 -0.14 11.52
N TYR A 109 -0.78 0.04 10.29
CA TYR A 109 -0.02 -0.20 9.06
C TYR A 109 1.28 0.62 9.04
N ALA A 110 1.18 1.93 9.24
CA ALA A 110 2.34 2.81 9.26
C ALA A 110 3.35 2.38 10.36
N GLY A 111 2.86 2.10 11.57
CA GLY A 111 3.70 1.64 12.67
C GLY A 111 4.42 0.33 12.36
N LEU A 112 3.74 -0.65 11.76
CA LEU A 112 4.34 -1.93 11.38
C LEU A 112 5.38 -1.77 10.26
N VAL A 113 5.09 -0.97 9.23
CA VAL A 113 6.03 -0.70 8.13
C VAL A 113 7.29 -0.01 8.67
N LEU A 114 7.15 1.01 9.51
CA LEU A 114 8.27 1.69 10.16
C LEU A 114 9.06 0.76 11.08
N LEU A 115 8.37 -0.10 11.84
CA LEU A 115 9.00 -1.09 12.72
C LEU A 115 9.82 -2.11 11.91
N VAL A 116 9.29 -2.61 10.80
CA VAL A 116 9.99 -3.54 9.91
C VAL A 116 11.22 -2.87 9.30
N GLN A 117 11.15 -1.59 8.96
CA GLN A 117 12.26 -0.83 8.42
C GLN A 117 13.30 -0.46 9.48
N SER A 118 12.88 -0.33 10.74
CA SER A 118 13.80 0.03 11.81
C SER A 118 14.88 -1.03 12.01
N GLU A 119 16.11 -0.61 12.25
CA GLU A 119 17.24 -1.48 12.61
C GLU A 119 17.20 -1.88 14.09
N ALA A 120 16.01 -1.93 14.70
CA ALA A 120 15.86 -2.35 16.08
C ALA A 120 16.51 -3.74 16.28
N GLY A 121 17.61 -3.80 17.00
CA GLY A 121 18.50 -4.97 17.06
C GLY A 121 17.83 -6.24 17.57
N TRP A 122 16.70 -6.13 18.30
CA TRP A 122 15.90 -7.27 18.74
C TRP A 122 15.07 -7.87 17.58
N LEU A 123 14.52 -7.04 16.69
CA LEU A 123 13.72 -7.47 15.54
C LEU A 123 14.63 -7.97 14.40
N ALA A 124 15.78 -7.34 14.20
CA ALA A 124 16.77 -7.78 13.21
C ALA A 124 17.26 -9.21 13.45
N ARG A 125 17.29 -9.64 14.74
CA ARG A 125 17.69 -11.00 15.14
C ARG A 125 16.56 -12.03 15.01
N ARG A 126 15.33 -11.63 14.70
CA ARG A 126 14.14 -12.48 14.62
C ARG A 126 13.44 -12.35 13.26
N PRO A 127 14.02 -12.93 12.18
CA PRO A 127 13.50 -12.75 10.83
C PRO A 127 12.05 -13.25 10.65
N GLY A 128 11.65 -14.29 11.38
CA GLY A 128 10.26 -14.77 11.37
C GLY A 128 9.27 -13.76 11.93
N LEU A 129 9.63 -13.07 13.03
CA LEU A 129 8.79 -12.03 13.62
C LEU A 129 8.72 -10.80 12.69
N ARG A 130 9.84 -10.44 12.08
CA ARG A 130 9.90 -9.35 11.10
C ARG A 130 9.00 -9.63 9.89
N ALA A 131 9.07 -10.86 9.36
CA ALA A 131 8.16 -11.29 8.29
C ALA A 131 6.69 -11.27 8.73
N ALA A 132 6.38 -11.68 9.96
CA ALA A 132 5.02 -11.63 10.49
C ALA A 132 4.50 -10.17 10.61
N CYS A 133 5.33 -9.23 11.08
CA CYS A 133 4.98 -7.81 11.12
C CYS A 133 4.71 -7.24 9.72
N ALA A 134 5.55 -7.59 8.74
CA ALA A 134 5.35 -7.15 7.36
C ALA A 134 4.07 -7.76 6.75
N ALA A 135 3.78 -9.03 7.01
CA ALA A 135 2.54 -9.67 6.57
C ALA A 135 1.30 -9.03 7.23
N ALA A 136 1.38 -8.71 8.53
CA ALA A 136 0.31 -8.01 9.24
C ALA A 136 0.07 -6.61 8.65
N ALA A 137 1.12 -5.87 8.30
CA ALA A 137 1.00 -4.60 7.58
C ALA A 137 0.25 -4.78 6.25
N GLY A 138 0.60 -5.82 5.46
CA GLY A 138 -0.13 -6.15 4.23
C GLY A 138 -1.61 -6.46 4.47
N GLY A 139 -1.94 -7.19 5.55
CA GLY A 139 -3.32 -7.46 5.95
C GLY A 139 -4.09 -6.18 6.30
N LEU A 140 -3.47 -5.24 7.02
CA LEU A 140 -4.07 -3.93 7.31
C LEU A 140 -4.26 -3.10 6.05
N ALA A 141 -3.31 -3.13 5.09
CA ALA A 141 -3.45 -2.45 3.81
C ALA A 141 -4.63 -3.01 3.00
N LEU A 142 -4.87 -4.32 3.04
CA LEU A 142 -6.03 -4.94 2.41
C LEU A 142 -7.34 -4.47 3.07
N PHE A 143 -7.39 -4.40 4.40
CA PHE A 143 -8.54 -3.86 5.13
C PHE A 143 -8.82 -2.40 4.74
N LEU A 144 -7.78 -1.56 4.65
CA LEU A 144 -7.90 -0.16 4.23
C LEU A 144 -8.45 -0.04 2.82
N ALA A 145 -7.96 -0.86 1.88
CA ALA A 145 -8.47 -0.90 0.52
C ALA A 145 -9.95 -1.33 0.48
N ALA A 146 -10.34 -2.33 1.29
CA ALA A 146 -11.72 -2.76 1.39
C ALA A 146 -12.63 -1.68 2.01
N ALA A 147 -12.18 -0.98 3.05
CA ALA A 147 -12.92 0.13 3.67
C ALA A 147 -13.12 1.29 2.68
N TRP A 148 -12.08 1.64 1.92
CA TRP A 148 -12.18 2.64 0.85
C TRP A 148 -13.17 2.22 -0.23
N GLY A 149 -13.10 0.96 -0.69
CA GLY A 149 -14.03 0.39 -1.67
C GLY A 149 -15.48 0.38 -1.18
N ALA A 150 -15.70 0.09 0.12
CA ALA A 150 -17.03 0.14 0.73
C ALA A 150 -17.57 1.59 0.76
N GLY A 151 -16.73 2.57 1.08
CA GLY A 151 -17.08 3.98 1.03
C GLY A 151 -17.46 4.44 -0.39
N ALA A 152 -16.63 4.10 -1.38
CA ALA A 152 -16.89 4.43 -2.77
C ALA A 152 -18.21 3.80 -3.26
N ALA A 153 -18.42 2.50 -2.97
CA ALA A 153 -19.66 1.81 -3.33
C ALA A 153 -20.90 2.38 -2.65
N ALA A 154 -20.77 2.89 -1.41
CA ALA A 154 -21.87 3.56 -0.72
C ALA A 154 -22.20 4.92 -1.37
N ILE A 155 -21.19 5.68 -1.80
CA ILE A 155 -21.38 6.95 -2.53
C ILE A 155 -22.09 6.71 -3.86
N GLU A 156 -21.70 5.68 -4.60
CA GLU A 156 -22.29 5.33 -5.90
C GLU A 156 -23.71 4.75 -5.79
N ASN A 157 -24.12 4.32 -4.60
CA ASN A 157 -25.40 3.66 -4.39
C ASN A 157 -26.24 4.31 -3.27
N PRO A 158 -26.86 5.46 -3.51
CA PRO A 158 -27.66 6.17 -2.50
C PRO A 158 -28.81 5.35 -1.89
N SER A 159 -29.25 4.27 -2.54
CA SER A 159 -30.33 3.42 -2.03
C SER A 159 -29.97 2.69 -0.73
N VAL A 160 -28.67 2.54 -0.42
CA VAL A 160 -28.21 1.92 0.83
C VAL A 160 -28.07 2.91 1.98
N TRP A 161 -28.12 4.22 1.73
CA TRP A 161 -27.91 5.24 2.74
C TRP A 161 -28.84 5.12 3.95
N PRO A 162 -30.12 4.79 3.82
CA PRO A 162 -31.02 4.61 4.98
C PRO A 162 -30.58 3.48 5.92
N LEU A 163 -29.78 2.52 5.44
CA LEU A 163 -29.32 1.38 6.23
C LEU A 163 -28.01 1.68 6.98
N LEU A 164 -27.20 2.62 6.49
CA LEU A 164 -25.85 2.89 7.02
C LEU A 164 -25.85 3.36 8.48
N PRO A 165 -26.79 4.19 8.97
CA PRO A 165 -26.81 4.62 10.37
C PRO A 165 -26.94 3.46 11.34
N GLU A 166 -27.69 2.41 10.97
CA GLU A 166 -27.94 1.23 11.80
C GLU A 166 -26.90 0.13 11.57
N SER A 167 -26.41 0.02 10.33
CA SER A 167 -25.44 -1.02 9.93
C SER A 167 -24.36 -0.46 9.00
N PRO A 168 -23.41 0.31 9.51
CA PRO A 168 -22.37 0.95 8.68
C PRO A 168 -21.48 -0.08 7.95
N TRP A 169 -21.38 -1.30 8.48
CA TRP A 169 -20.61 -2.40 7.87
C TRP A 169 -21.34 -3.05 6.67
N ALA A 170 -22.63 -2.78 6.47
CA ALA A 170 -23.38 -3.31 5.33
C ALA A 170 -22.79 -2.87 3.97
N ALA A 171 -22.09 -1.73 3.94
CA ALA A 171 -21.41 -1.25 2.74
C ALA A 171 -20.35 -2.23 2.19
N PHE A 172 -19.75 -3.07 3.03
CA PHE A 172 -18.80 -4.10 2.59
C PHE A 172 -19.47 -5.24 1.80
N GLY A 173 -20.75 -5.45 1.99
CA GLY A 173 -21.55 -6.43 1.22
C GLY A 173 -21.94 -5.95 -0.18
N LEU A 174 -21.72 -4.69 -0.51
CA LEU A 174 -22.05 -4.16 -1.83
C LEU A 174 -21.14 -4.79 -2.90
N ARG A 175 -21.74 -5.15 -4.04
CA ARG A 175 -21.00 -5.74 -5.16
C ARG A 175 -19.80 -4.87 -5.59
N GLY A 176 -19.97 -3.56 -5.63
CA GLY A 176 -18.91 -2.60 -5.95
C GLY A 176 -17.73 -2.69 -4.98
N ALA A 177 -17.99 -2.79 -3.67
CA ALA A 177 -16.95 -2.93 -2.65
C ALA A 177 -16.13 -4.22 -2.82
N VAL A 178 -16.81 -5.35 -3.06
CA VAL A 178 -16.16 -6.65 -3.28
C VAL A 178 -15.29 -6.63 -4.55
N LEU A 179 -15.85 -6.13 -5.66
CA LEU A 179 -15.11 -6.02 -6.93
C LEU A 179 -13.90 -5.10 -6.80
N PHE A 180 -14.04 -3.99 -6.07
CA PHE A 180 -12.94 -3.07 -5.79
C PHE A 180 -11.82 -3.75 -5.00
N ALA A 181 -12.15 -4.47 -3.92
CA ALA A 181 -11.17 -5.19 -3.12
C ALA A 181 -10.43 -6.27 -3.93
N VAL A 182 -11.16 -7.05 -4.74
CA VAL A 182 -10.56 -8.06 -5.63
C VAL A 182 -9.66 -7.43 -6.68
N HIS A 183 -10.12 -6.35 -7.34
CA HIS A 183 -9.31 -5.62 -8.31
C HIS A 183 -8.02 -5.09 -7.68
N HIS A 184 -8.10 -4.50 -6.49
CA HIS A 184 -6.91 -4.00 -5.78
C HIS A 184 -5.95 -5.11 -5.39
N ALA A 185 -6.43 -6.25 -4.92
CA ALA A 185 -5.59 -7.40 -4.58
C ALA A 185 -4.83 -7.95 -5.80
N LEU A 186 -5.51 -8.09 -6.94
CA LEU A 186 -4.90 -8.56 -8.20
C LEU A 186 -3.88 -7.56 -8.74
N SER A 187 -4.24 -6.26 -8.76
CA SER A 187 -3.35 -5.19 -9.22
C SER A 187 -2.12 -5.04 -8.32
N ALA A 188 -2.29 -5.22 -7.00
CA ALA A 188 -1.19 -5.25 -6.05
C ALA A 188 -0.24 -6.42 -6.32
N GLY A 189 -0.75 -7.60 -6.68
CA GLY A 189 0.08 -8.74 -7.08
C GLY A 189 0.98 -8.41 -8.28
N ALA A 190 0.43 -7.78 -9.31
CA ALA A 190 1.19 -7.35 -10.48
C ALA A 190 2.23 -6.26 -10.13
N ALA A 191 1.83 -5.23 -9.39
CA ALA A 191 2.73 -4.15 -8.96
C ALA A 191 3.87 -4.69 -8.08
N GLY A 192 3.57 -5.62 -7.17
CA GLY A 192 4.55 -6.30 -6.33
C GLY A 192 5.58 -7.10 -7.13
N GLY A 193 5.13 -7.83 -8.14
CA GLY A 193 6.03 -8.56 -9.04
C GLY A 193 7.03 -7.63 -9.75
N VAL A 194 6.55 -6.50 -10.28
CA VAL A 194 7.41 -5.48 -10.88
C VAL A 194 8.39 -4.89 -9.87
N ALA A 195 7.91 -4.55 -8.66
CA ALA A 195 8.75 -3.99 -7.60
C ALA A 195 9.87 -4.97 -7.18
N VAL A 196 9.56 -6.27 -7.03
CA VAL A 196 10.56 -7.31 -6.73
C VAL A 196 11.60 -7.41 -7.82
N MET A 197 11.20 -7.40 -9.09
CA MET A 197 12.14 -7.44 -10.22
C MET A 197 13.08 -6.23 -10.24
N LEU A 198 12.54 -5.02 -9.99
CA LEU A 198 13.33 -3.79 -9.98
C LEU A 198 14.30 -3.74 -8.78
N ALA A 199 13.84 -4.15 -7.60
CA ALA A 199 14.66 -4.22 -6.39
C ALA A 199 15.77 -5.27 -6.53
N GLY A 200 15.47 -6.45 -7.06
CA GLY A 200 16.45 -7.50 -7.32
C GLY A 200 17.55 -7.09 -8.30
N ARG A 201 17.18 -6.36 -9.39
CA ARG A 201 18.18 -5.77 -10.31
C ARG A 201 19.08 -4.75 -9.63
N ARG A 202 18.56 -4.01 -8.67
CA ARG A 202 19.34 -3.01 -7.92
C ARG A 202 20.32 -3.69 -6.98
N ALA A 203 19.89 -4.70 -6.25
CA ALA A 203 20.74 -5.50 -5.38
C ALA A 203 21.89 -6.14 -6.17
N PHE A 204 21.61 -6.74 -7.33
CA PHE A 204 22.63 -7.37 -8.20
C PHE A 204 23.67 -6.36 -8.75
N ARG A 205 23.25 -5.13 -9.10
CA ARG A 205 24.18 -4.09 -9.57
C ARG A 205 25.13 -3.61 -8.48
N TRP A 206 24.71 -3.60 -7.22
CA TRP A 206 25.56 -3.19 -6.10
C TRP A 206 26.70 -4.15 -5.88
N GLU A 207 26.47 -5.45 -5.97
CA GLU A 207 27.53 -6.48 -5.86
C GLU A 207 28.55 -6.38 -6.99
N SER A 208 28.12 -6.08 -8.21
CA SER A 208 29.02 -5.92 -9.35
C SER A 208 29.77 -4.59 -9.37
N ALA A 209 29.34 -3.58 -8.59
CA ALA A 209 29.96 -2.26 -8.52
C ALA A 209 30.93 -2.09 -7.34
N VAL A 210 30.99 -3.04 -6.40
CA VAL A 210 32.04 -3.05 -5.37
C VAL A 210 33.35 -3.47 -6.02
N PRO A 211 34.34 -2.56 -6.19
CA PRO A 211 35.62 -2.95 -6.80
C PRO A 211 36.28 -3.99 -5.90
N LEU A 212 36.77 -5.08 -6.50
CA LEU A 212 37.62 -6.09 -5.85
C LEU A 212 38.97 -5.51 -5.36
N SER A 213 39.01 -4.23 -5.00
CA SER A 213 40.23 -3.47 -4.63
C SER A 213 40.64 -3.56 -3.16
N SER A 214 39.96 -4.38 -2.37
CA SER A 214 40.50 -4.76 -1.05
C SER A 214 40.83 -6.25 -1.07
N GLY A 215 42.13 -6.56 -1.15
CA GLY A 215 42.69 -7.93 -1.04
C GLY A 215 42.44 -8.56 0.34
N ALA A 216 41.19 -8.58 0.76
CA ALA A 216 40.71 -9.37 1.88
C ALA A 216 40.58 -10.83 1.41
N ARG A 217 41.64 -11.60 1.69
CA ARG A 217 41.61 -13.08 1.56
C ARG A 217 40.30 -13.59 2.09
N VAL A 218 39.51 -14.19 1.19
CA VAL A 218 38.44 -15.09 1.57
C VAL A 218 39.07 -16.23 2.39
N SER A 219 39.04 -16.08 3.71
CA SER A 219 39.36 -17.17 4.60
C SER A 219 38.27 -18.23 4.41
N THR A 220 38.66 -19.30 3.74
CA THR A 220 37.95 -20.56 3.60
C THR A 220 37.19 -20.94 4.87
N TRP A 221 35.87 -20.82 4.84
CA TRP A 221 35.03 -21.52 5.78
C TRP A 221 34.98 -23.00 5.37
N LYS A 222 36.02 -23.76 5.79
CA LYS A 222 35.93 -25.22 5.97
C LYS A 222 35.61 -25.43 7.46
N ARG A 223 34.40 -25.78 7.77
CA ARG A 223 33.98 -26.87 8.71
C ARG A 223 32.49 -26.76 8.95
#